data_386d44bf204b09810bb762f13bc15757
#
_entry.id   386d44bf204b09810bb762f13bc15757
#
_cell.length_a   1.000
_cell.length_b   1.000
_cell.length_c   1.000
_cell.angle_alpha   90.00
_cell.angle_beta   90.00
_cell.angle_gamma   90.00
#
_symmetry.space_group_name_H-M   'P 1'
#
loop_
_entity.id
_entity.type
_entity.pdbx_description
1 polymer ?
#
loop_
_entity_poly.entity_id
_entity_poly.type
_entity_poly.pdbx_seq_one_letter_code
_entity_poly.pdbx_strand_id
1 'polypeptide(L)'
;MAKSKLEYIWLDGYVPTQNMRSKTKVVEGFSGKLEDCPIWAFDGSSTRQAEGNSSDCLLKPIAIFPDPERVNGFLVMTEVLNADGTPHESNARAKIDDDDNDFWFGFEQEYFIMDVKTQLPLGFPLGGYPGPQGLYYCSVGGRNTHGRELVEEHADICIDAGINFEGINQEVACGQWEFQLFAKGAKRAGDELWIARYLLDRLTEDYDYYIEYHPKPIEGDWNGSGMHANFSNSTLRECGSQETFEKICEAFRPVTKEHIEVYGEDNDQRLTGLHETASINDFSYGVSDRGASIRIPIITVEQGWKGWLEDRRPASNGDPYKIAARIVKTVKSAKI
;
A
#
# COMPACT_ATOMS: atom_id res chain seq x y z
N MET A 1 8.02 -32.79 -18.10
CA MET A 1 7.74 -32.19 -16.79
C MET A 1 6.69 -31.10 -16.95
N ALA A 2 5.87 -30.82 -15.93
CA ALA A 2 4.89 -29.72 -16.00
C ALA A 2 5.65 -28.39 -16.10
N LYS A 3 5.09 -27.45 -16.88
CA LYS A 3 5.60 -26.08 -16.97
C LYS A 3 4.83 -25.18 -16.02
N SER A 4 5.53 -24.31 -15.32
CA SER A 4 4.98 -23.26 -14.44
C SER A 4 5.27 -21.89 -15.01
N LYS A 5 4.35 -20.96 -14.78
CA LYS A 5 4.48 -19.54 -15.15
C LYS A 5 4.84 -18.76 -13.89
N LEU A 6 5.98 -18.12 -13.88
CA LEU A 6 6.43 -17.26 -12.79
C LEU A 6 6.30 -15.81 -13.27
N GLU A 7 5.33 -15.08 -12.73
CA GLU A 7 5.14 -13.66 -13.01
C GLU A 7 6.02 -12.84 -12.08
N TYR A 8 7.11 -12.32 -12.61
CA TYR A 8 8.04 -11.45 -11.90
C TYR A 8 7.47 -10.03 -11.86
N ILE A 9 7.24 -9.52 -10.68
CA ILE A 9 6.67 -8.20 -10.44
C ILE A 9 7.72 -7.34 -9.75
N TRP A 10 7.97 -6.12 -10.25
CA TRP A 10 8.91 -5.16 -9.68
C TRP A 10 8.43 -3.72 -9.81
N LEU A 11 9.09 -2.83 -9.08
CA LEU A 11 8.86 -1.39 -9.14
C LEU A 11 9.93 -0.75 -10.02
N ASP A 12 9.52 0.14 -10.93
CA ASP A 12 10.42 0.85 -11.83
C ASP A 12 11.18 2.02 -11.13
N GLY A 13 11.97 2.77 -11.89
CA GLY A 13 12.74 3.90 -11.39
C GLY A 13 12.08 5.27 -11.64
N TYR A 14 10.81 5.30 -11.98
CA TYR A 14 10.11 6.57 -12.17
C TYR A 14 9.94 7.30 -10.83
N VAL A 15 10.10 8.61 -10.87
CA VAL A 15 9.90 9.49 -9.72
C VAL A 15 8.89 10.57 -10.09
N PRO A 16 8.09 11.03 -9.12
CA PRO A 16 8.12 10.70 -7.70
C PRO A 16 7.44 9.38 -7.34
N THR A 17 6.54 8.89 -8.19
CA THR A 17 5.79 7.64 -7.98
C THR A 17 6.29 6.55 -8.92
N GLN A 18 6.63 5.40 -8.36
CA GLN A 18 7.05 4.21 -9.11
C GLN A 18 5.83 3.47 -9.67
N ASN A 19 5.98 2.89 -10.86
CA ASN A 19 4.96 2.01 -11.45
C ASN A 19 5.34 0.55 -11.25
N MET A 20 4.35 -0.31 -11.13
CA MET A 20 4.54 -1.74 -11.19
C MET A 20 4.85 -2.18 -12.62
N ARG A 21 5.76 -3.12 -12.74
CA ARG A 21 6.14 -3.79 -13.99
C ARG A 21 6.06 -5.27 -13.78
N SER A 22 5.75 -6.02 -14.83
CA SER A 22 5.77 -7.46 -14.75
C SER A 22 6.25 -8.12 -16.04
N LYS A 23 6.75 -9.36 -15.91
CA LYS A 23 7.05 -10.26 -17.01
C LYS A 23 7.00 -11.71 -16.56
N THR A 24 6.53 -12.59 -17.45
CA THR A 24 6.36 -14.01 -17.16
C THR A 24 7.56 -14.84 -17.59
N LYS A 25 8.13 -15.63 -16.69
CA LYS A 25 9.10 -16.68 -16.98
C LYS A 25 8.42 -18.06 -16.97
N VAL A 26 8.72 -18.90 -17.97
CA VAL A 26 8.25 -20.29 -17.99
C VAL A 26 9.37 -21.20 -17.54
N VAL A 27 9.11 -22.02 -16.51
CA VAL A 27 10.08 -22.92 -15.89
C VAL A 27 9.53 -24.35 -15.90
N GLU A 28 10.35 -25.35 -16.18
CA GLU A 28 9.98 -26.78 -16.12
C GLU A 28 10.31 -27.36 -14.75
N GLY A 29 9.39 -28.17 -14.20
CA GLY A 29 9.63 -28.89 -12.94
C GLY A 29 9.79 -27.98 -11.71
N PHE A 30 9.17 -26.82 -11.74
CA PHE A 30 9.23 -25.86 -10.62
C PHE A 30 8.59 -26.44 -9.35
N SER A 31 9.27 -26.27 -8.22
CA SER A 31 8.86 -26.82 -6.91
C SER A 31 7.73 -26.05 -6.22
N GLY A 32 7.45 -24.82 -6.63
CA GLY A 32 6.57 -23.88 -5.93
C GLY A 32 7.25 -23.11 -4.80
N LYS A 33 8.57 -23.19 -4.67
CA LYS A 33 9.31 -22.56 -3.57
C LYS A 33 10.09 -21.34 -4.03
N LEU A 34 10.21 -20.37 -3.13
CA LEU A 34 10.92 -19.11 -3.40
C LEU A 34 12.41 -19.34 -3.74
N GLU A 35 13.08 -20.26 -3.04
CA GLU A 35 14.50 -20.58 -3.25
C GLU A 35 14.80 -21.15 -4.64
N ASP A 36 13.81 -21.71 -5.33
CA ASP A 36 13.94 -22.25 -6.68
C ASP A 36 13.55 -21.24 -7.78
N CYS A 37 13.15 -20.02 -7.40
CA CYS A 37 12.91 -18.95 -8.35
C CYS A 37 14.25 -18.40 -8.86
N PRO A 38 14.55 -18.46 -10.16
CA PRO A 38 15.80 -17.94 -10.68
C PRO A 38 15.86 -16.42 -10.66
N ILE A 39 17.03 -15.84 -10.35
CA ILE A 39 17.30 -14.41 -10.63
C ILE A 39 17.17 -14.19 -12.14
N TRP A 40 16.57 -13.06 -12.52
CA TRP A 40 16.33 -12.77 -13.93
C TRP A 40 16.74 -11.35 -14.30
N ALA A 41 17.54 -11.20 -15.36
CA ALA A 41 17.92 -9.88 -15.86
C ALA A 41 16.79 -9.22 -16.66
N PHE A 42 16.77 -7.88 -16.67
CA PHE A 42 15.88 -7.07 -17.48
C PHE A 42 16.58 -5.79 -17.96
N ASP A 43 16.01 -5.14 -18.97
CA ASP A 43 16.48 -3.86 -19.49
C ASP A 43 16.04 -2.70 -18.57
N GLY A 44 16.93 -2.27 -17.69
CA GLY A 44 16.70 -1.16 -16.77
C GLY A 44 16.56 0.18 -17.48
N SER A 45 17.06 0.33 -18.70
CA SER A 45 16.92 1.59 -19.48
C SER A 45 15.48 1.88 -19.85
N SER A 46 14.67 0.84 -20.07
CA SER A 46 13.24 0.95 -20.38
C SER A 46 12.38 1.30 -19.16
N THR A 47 12.95 1.22 -17.94
CA THR A 47 12.26 1.47 -16.68
C THR A 47 12.90 2.58 -15.84
N ARG A 48 13.78 3.41 -16.42
CA ARG A 48 14.54 4.47 -15.75
C ARG A 48 15.41 3.97 -14.57
N GLN A 49 15.97 2.77 -14.71
CA GLN A 49 16.83 2.14 -13.69
C GLN A 49 18.25 1.90 -14.17
N ALA A 50 18.56 2.18 -15.44
CA ALA A 50 19.92 2.08 -15.98
C ALA A 50 20.09 2.97 -17.22
N GLU A 51 21.35 3.19 -17.59
CA GLU A 51 21.70 3.85 -18.84
C GLU A 51 21.75 2.83 -20.00
N GLY A 52 21.40 3.26 -21.23
CA GLY A 52 21.28 2.35 -22.36
C GLY A 52 22.57 1.62 -22.77
N ASN A 53 23.73 2.12 -22.38
CA ASN A 53 25.05 1.51 -22.64
C ASN A 53 25.48 0.52 -21.54
N SER A 54 24.72 0.42 -20.43
CA SER A 54 24.90 -0.53 -19.33
C SER A 54 23.52 -0.83 -18.72
N SER A 55 22.64 -1.46 -19.50
CA SER A 55 21.20 -1.49 -19.21
C SER A 55 20.75 -2.63 -18.31
N ASP A 56 21.59 -3.61 -18.02
CA ASP A 56 21.19 -4.78 -17.27
C ASP A 56 20.97 -4.48 -15.78
N CYS A 57 19.74 -4.72 -15.33
CA CYS A 57 19.38 -4.84 -13.92
C CYS A 57 18.92 -6.26 -13.61
N LEU A 58 18.91 -6.63 -12.33
CA LEU A 58 18.52 -7.95 -11.89
C LEU A 58 17.23 -7.90 -11.05
N LEU A 59 16.34 -8.85 -11.29
CA LEU A 59 15.18 -9.13 -10.47
C LEU A 59 15.51 -10.28 -9.52
N LYS A 60 15.62 -10.00 -8.25
CA LYS A 60 15.84 -11.00 -7.20
C LYS A 60 14.50 -11.34 -6.54
N PRO A 61 14.04 -12.60 -6.64
CA PRO A 61 12.82 -13.05 -5.95
C PRO A 61 12.91 -12.85 -4.42
N ILE A 62 11.86 -12.29 -3.83
CA ILE A 62 11.79 -12.00 -2.38
C ILE A 62 10.53 -12.56 -1.71
N ALA A 63 9.46 -12.76 -2.48
CA ALA A 63 8.25 -13.42 -2.02
C ALA A 63 7.59 -14.14 -3.20
N ILE A 64 6.86 -15.20 -2.90
CA ILE A 64 6.11 -15.98 -3.88
C ILE A 64 4.70 -16.25 -3.36
N PHE A 65 3.73 -16.18 -4.28
CA PHE A 65 2.33 -16.43 -4.01
C PHE A 65 1.76 -17.32 -5.13
N PRO A 66 0.78 -18.19 -4.85
CA PRO A 66 -0.01 -18.80 -5.91
C PRO A 66 -0.65 -17.71 -6.77
N ASP A 67 -0.78 -17.96 -8.05
CA ASP A 67 -1.55 -17.10 -8.95
C ASP A 67 -2.91 -17.77 -9.20
N PRO A 68 -4.00 -17.28 -8.60
CA PRO A 68 -5.30 -17.92 -8.72
C PRO A 68 -5.88 -17.86 -10.12
N GLU A 69 -5.47 -16.86 -10.92
CA GLU A 69 -5.98 -16.62 -12.26
C GLU A 69 -5.34 -17.49 -13.33
N ARG A 70 -4.23 -18.13 -13.04
CA ARG A 70 -3.47 -18.89 -14.04
C ARG A 70 -3.07 -20.28 -13.58
N VAL A 71 -3.45 -21.29 -14.34
CA VAL A 71 -3.05 -22.69 -14.09
C VAL A 71 -1.53 -22.82 -14.04
N ASN A 72 -1.02 -23.40 -12.95
CA ASN A 72 0.42 -23.51 -12.66
C ASN A 72 1.13 -22.14 -12.65
N GLY A 73 0.42 -21.07 -12.22
CA GLY A 73 0.92 -19.72 -12.10
C GLY A 73 1.41 -19.42 -10.68
N PHE A 74 2.41 -18.55 -10.61
CA PHE A 74 2.92 -17.99 -9.36
C PHE A 74 3.24 -16.51 -9.57
N LEU A 75 2.86 -15.68 -8.60
CA LEU A 75 3.26 -14.28 -8.52
C LEU A 75 4.56 -14.22 -7.72
N VAL A 76 5.58 -13.63 -8.30
CA VAL A 76 6.92 -13.54 -7.71
C VAL A 76 7.26 -12.07 -7.51
N MET A 77 7.11 -11.58 -6.28
CA MET A 77 7.58 -10.23 -5.94
C MET A 77 9.09 -10.21 -5.95
N THR A 78 9.66 -9.16 -6.55
CA THR A 78 11.11 -9.05 -6.70
C THR A 78 11.63 -7.68 -6.24
N GLU A 79 12.86 -7.68 -5.76
CA GLU A 79 13.63 -6.46 -5.57
C GLU A 79 14.61 -6.26 -6.73
N VAL A 80 14.84 -4.98 -7.09
CA VAL A 80 15.76 -4.63 -8.16
C VAL A 80 17.17 -4.48 -7.61
N LEU A 81 18.12 -5.16 -8.29
CA LEU A 81 19.54 -5.04 -8.02
C LEU A 81 20.27 -4.48 -9.25
N ASN A 82 21.39 -3.82 -9.01
CA ASN A 82 22.38 -3.51 -10.04
C ASN A 82 22.99 -4.79 -10.64
N ALA A 83 23.66 -4.69 -11.78
CA ALA A 83 24.32 -5.82 -12.42
C ALA A 83 25.37 -6.52 -11.54
N ASP A 84 25.96 -5.80 -10.57
CA ASP A 84 26.92 -6.34 -9.61
C ASP A 84 26.28 -7.02 -8.39
N GLY A 85 24.94 -7.06 -8.33
CA GLY A 85 24.16 -7.67 -7.26
C GLY A 85 23.92 -6.77 -6.05
N THR A 86 24.36 -5.53 -6.05
CA THR A 86 24.02 -4.56 -5.00
C THR A 86 22.60 -4.04 -5.16
N PRO A 87 21.89 -3.65 -4.07
CA PRO A 87 20.56 -3.06 -4.19
C PRO A 87 20.60 -1.80 -5.08
N HIS A 88 19.65 -1.74 -6.04
CA HIS A 88 19.47 -0.56 -6.87
C HIS A 88 18.96 0.62 -6.02
N GLU A 89 19.27 1.86 -6.40
CA GLU A 89 18.86 3.06 -5.64
C GLU A 89 17.33 3.19 -5.49
N SER A 90 16.57 2.70 -6.49
CA SER A 90 15.10 2.65 -6.46
C SER A 90 14.53 1.57 -5.54
N ASN A 91 15.35 0.68 -4.99
CA ASN A 91 14.94 -0.42 -4.12
C ASN A 91 14.68 0.09 -2.70
N ALA A 92 13.46 0.56 -2.44
CA ALA A 92 13.06 1.06 -1.12
C ALA A 92 12.94 -0.06 -0.07
N ARG A 93 12.63 -1.29 -0.48
CA ARG A 93 12.53 -2.45 0.42
C ARG A 93 13.82 -2.72 1.18
N ALA A 94 14.96 -2.59 0.50
CA ALA A 94 16.28 -2.80 1.10
C ALA A 94 16.62 -1.78 2.21
N LYS A 95 15.87 -0.67 2.30
CA LYS A 95 16.07 0.39 3.31
C LYS A 95 15.32 0.12 4.62
N ILE A 96 14.49 -0.93 4.68
CA ILE A 96 13.71 -1.28 5.88
C ILE A 96 14.61 -1.99 6.88
N ASP A 97 14.80 -1.39 8.04
CA ASP A 97 15.56 -1.95 9.17
C ASP A 97 14.63 -2.71 10.12
N ASP A 98 14.17 -3.88 9.68
CA ASP A 98 13.29 -4.79 10.45
C ASP A 98 13.61 -6.26 10.09
N ASP A 99 14.88 -6.65 10.28
CA ASP A 99 15.35 -7.99 9.88
C ASP A 99 14.88 -9.09 10.86
N ASP A 100 14.51 -8.73 12.09
CA ASP A 100 13.91 -9.61 13.10
C ASP A 100 12.38 -9.71 13.01
N ASN A 101 11.75 -8.98 12.07
CA ASN A 101 10.30 -8.91 11.87
C ASN A 101 9.53 -8.51 13.15
N ASP A 102 10.13 -7.69 14.02
CA ASP A 102 9.44 -7.20 15.23
C ASP A 102 8.29 -6.25 14.89
N PHE A 103 8.40 -5.50 13.80
CA PHE A 103 7.33 -4.61 13.38
C PHE A 103 6.21 -5.36 12.65
N TRP A 104 4.97 -5.10 13.08
CA TRP A 104 3.76 -5.55 12.40
C TRP A 104 3.10 -4.34 11.76
N PHE A 105 2.64 -4.50 10.52
CA PHE A 105 1.94 -3.45 9.78
C PHE A 105 0.59 -3.93 9.28
N GLY A 106 -0.42 -3.04 9.40
CA GLY A 106 -1.67 -3.13 8.70
C GLY A 106 -1.83 -1.90 7.81
N PHE A 107 -2.14 -2.09 6.53
CA PHE A 107 -2.40 -1.00 5.61
C PHE A 107 -3.89 -0.98 5.25
N GLU A 108 -4.47 0.22 5.29
CA GLU A 108 -5.84 0.53 4.84
C GLU A 108 -5.69 1.29 3.52
N GLN A 109 -5.76 0.56 2.41
CA GLN A 109 -5.54 1.11 1.08
C GLN A 109 -6.86 1.60 0.49
N GLU A 110 -7.04 2.92 0.45
CA GLU A 110 -8.12 3.56 -0.29
C GLU A 110 -7.75 3.72 -1.78
N TYR A 111 -8.75 3.73 -2.65
CA TYR A 111 -8.61 3.94 -4.08
C TYR A 111 -9.95 4.33 -4.70
N PHE A 112 -9.91 4.91 -5.90
CA PHE A 112 -11.10 5.15 -6.70
C PHE A 112 -11.16 4.20 -7.89
N ILE A 113 -12.34 3.66 -8.17
CA ILE A 113 -12.61 2.97 -9.43
C ILE A 113 -13.08 4.03 -10.43
N MET A 114 -12.35 4.18 -11.53
CA MET A 114 -12.60 5.17 -12.56
C MET A 114 -13.12 4.49 -13.83
N ASP A 115 -14.13 5.09 -14.44
CA ASP A 115 -14.62 4.67 -15.75
C ASP A 115 -13.68 5.16 -16.85
N VAL A 116 -13.19 4.25 -17.70
CA VAL A 116 -12.21 4.55 -18.77
C VAL A 116 -12.75 5.56 -19.80
N LYS A 117 -14.06 5.57 -20.07
CA LYS A 117 -14.64 6.42 -21.13
C LYS A 117 -14.91 7.82 -20.63
N THR A 118 -15.39 7.96 -19.40
CA THR A 118 -15.77 9.26 -18.83
C THR A 118 -14.64 9.93 -18.04
N GLN A 119 -13.64 9.16 -17.61
CA GLN A 119 -12.56 9.60 -16.72
C GLN A 119 -13.09 10.15 -15.38
N LEU A 120 -14.25 9.67 -14.95
CA LEU A 120 -14.90 10.03 -13.69
C LEU A 120 -14.98 8.80 -12.79
N PRO A 121 -15.06 9.00 -11.46
CA PRO A 121 -15.33 7.91 -10.55
C PRO A 121 -16.61 7.16 -10.93
N LEU A 122 -16.56 5.86 -10.74
CA LEU A 122 -17.68 4.99 -11.08
C LEU A 122 -18.93 5.39 -10.27
N GLY A 123 -20.05 5.55 -10.97
CA GLY A 123 -21.30 6.02 -10.37
C GLY A 123 -21.52 7.54 -10.45
N PHE A 124 -20.57 8.30 -10.94
CA PHE A 124 -20.81 9.71 -11.26
C PHE A 124 -21.76 9.84 -12.44
N PRO A 125 -22.82 10.66 -12.33
CA PRO A 125 -23.78 10.83 -13.41
C PRO A 125 -23.18 11.60 -14.59
N LEU A 126 -23.52 11.21 -15.81
CA LEU A 126 -23.15 11.97 -17.01
C LEU A 126 -23.83 13.33 -16.99
N GLY A 127 -23.02 14.40 -17.00
CA GLY A 127 -23.51 15.79 -17.05
C GLY A 127 -24.09 16.31 -15.74
N GLY A 128 -23.68 15.77 -14.61
CA GLY A 128 -24.12 16.23 -13.30
C GLY A 128 -23.14 15.83 -12.20
N TYR A 129 -23.55 16.08 -10.97
CA TYR A 129 -22.84 15.66 -9.77
C TYR A 129 -23.56 14.49 -9.10
N PRO A 130 -22.86 13.54 -8.44
CA PRO A 130 -23.49 12.54 -7.61
C PRO A 130 -24.11 13.19 -6.36
N GLY A 131 -24.82 12.41 -5.54
CA GLY A 131 -25.24 12.87 -4.21
C GLY A 131 -24.01 13.26 -3.36
N PRO A 132 -24.23 14.04 -2.28
CA PRO A 132 -23.13 14.45 -1.41
C PRO A 132 -22.42 13.22 -0.82
N GLN A 133 -21.13 13.37 -0.51
CA GLN A 133 -20.38 12.30 0.14
C GLN A 133 -21.02 11.90 1.50
N GLY A 134 -20.66 10.70 1.97
CA GLY A 134 -21.25 10.09 3.17
C GLY A 134 -22.43 9.18 2.89
N LEU A 135 -23.15 9.35 1.78
CA LEU A 135 -24.20 8.41 1.35
C LEU A 135 -23.63 7.05 0.91
N TYR A 136 -22.35 7.01 0.58
CA TYR A 136 -21.67 5.86 -0.02
C TYR A 136 -20.95 4.99 1.01
N TYR A 137 -20.58 5.58 2.17
CA TYR A 137 -19.82 4.87 3.20
C TYR A 137 -20.55 3.62 3.68
N CYS A 138 -19.94 2.45 3.44
CA CYS A 138 -20.49 1.12 3.77
C CYS A 138 -21.91 0.91 3.24
N SER A 139 -22.25 1.52 2.10
CA SER A 139 -23.62 1.52 1.59
C SER A 139 -24.03 0.17 0.97
N VAL A 140 -25.33 -0.01 0.81
CA VAL A 140 -25.95 -1.20 0.24
C VAL A 140 -26.95 -0.79 -0.84
N GLY A 141 -26.99 -1.55 -1.92
CA GLY A 141 -27.94 -1.39 -3.01
C GLY A 141 -27.43 -0.55 -4.17
N GLY A 142 -27.88 -0.86 -5.38
CA GLY A 142 -27.35 -0.35 -6.65
C GLY A 142 -27.49 1.16 -6.88
N ARG A 143 -28.12 1.90 -5.97
CA ARG A 143 -28.22 3.36 -6.07
C ARG A 143 -26.93 4.07 -5.59
N ASN A 144 -26.30 3.53 -4.57
CA ASN A 144 -25.17 4.18 -3.89
C ASN A 144 -23.90 3.30 -3.89
N THR A 145 -24.00 2.04 -4.31
CA THR A 145 -22.87 1.12 -4.34
C THR A 145 -22.47 0.85 -5.78
N HIS A 146 -21.24 1.24 -6.13
CA HIS A 146 -20.70 1.10 -7.48
C HIS A 146 -19.38 0.36 -7.45
N GLY A 147 -19.17 -0.63 -8.34
CA GLY A 147 -17.93 -1.38 -8.47
C GLY A 147 -17.76 -2.55 -7.49
N ARG A 148 -18.80 -2.93 -6.72
CA ARG A 148 -18.73 -4.05 -5.76
C ARG A 148 -18.26 -5.36 -6.39
N GLU A 149 -18.67 -5.65 -7.61
CA GLU A 149 -18.28 -6.87 -8.32
C GLU A 149 -16.75 -6.98 -8.45
N LEU A 150 -16.10 -5.93 -8.95
CA LEU A 150 -14.65 -5.85 -9.05
C LEU A 150 -13.97 -6.00 -7.67
N VAL A 151 -14.52 -5.33 -6.66
CA VAL A 151 -13.92 -5.29 -5.31
C VAL A 151 -14.00 -6.64 -4.61
N GLU A 152 -15.13 -7.34 -4.73
CA GLU A 152 -15.31 -8.69 -4.15
C GLU A 152 -14.45 -9.72 -4.90
N GLU A 153 -14.37 -9.64 -6.24
CA GLU A 153 -13.48 -10.49 -7.03
C GLU A 153 -11.99 -10.26 -6.66
N HIS A 154 -11.57 -9.00 -6.48
CA HIS A 154 -10.24 -8.68 -5.99
C HIS A 154 -9.96 -9.29 -4.60
N ALA A 155 -10.92 -9.21 -3.68
CA ALA A 155 -10.79 -9.79 -2.34
C ALA A 155 -10.61 -11.32 -2.42
N ASP A 156 -11.43 -12.01 -3.23
CA ASP A 156 -11.37 -13.45 -3.43
C ASP A 156 -10.00 -13.87 -4.01
N ILE A 157 -9.54 -13.18 -5.04
CA ILE A 157 -8.23 -13.45 -5.67
C ILE A 157 -7.08 -13.23 -4.68
N CYS A 158 -7.13 -12.17 -3.86
CA CYS A 158 -6.12 -11.91 -2.83
C CYS A 158 -6.09 -13.01 -1.77
N ILE A 159 -7.26 -13.47 -1.31
CA ILE A 159 -7.39 -14.55 -0.33
C ILE A 159 -6.85 -15.87 -0.93
N ASP A 160 -7.21 -16.19 -2.15
CA ASP A 160 -6.74 -17.39 -2.84
C ASP A 160 -5.23 -17.35 -3.15
N ALA A 161 -4.66 -16.16 -3.34
CA ALA A 161 -3.22 -15.96 -3.42
C ALA A 161 -2.51 -16.10 -2.06
N GLY A 162 -3.24 -16.23 -0.97
CA GLY A 162 -2.69 -16.37 0.38
C GLY A 162 -2.18 -15.07 0.99
N ILE A 163 -2.66 -13.92 0.51
CA ILE A 163 -2.45 -12.62 1.14
C ILE A 163 -3.28 -12.57 2.43
N ASN A 164 -2.71 -12.03 3.50
CA ASN A 164 -3.46 -11.83 4.74
C ASN A 164 -4.39 -10.62 4.63
N PHE A 165 -5.45 -10.82 3.86
CA PHE A 165 -6.47 -9.83 3.51
C PHE A 165 -7.48 -9.74 4.66
N GLU A 166 -7.69 -8.54 5.23
CA GLU A 166 -8.49 -8.35 6.45
C GLU A 166 -9.91 -7.87 6.17
N GLY A 167 -10.12 -7.12 5.08
CA GLY A 167 -11.44 -6.61 4.77
C GLY A 167 -11.51 -5.65 3.59
N ILE A 168 -12.76 -5.31 3.25
CA ILE A 168 -13.12 -4.32 2.24
C ILE A 168 -14.26 -3.44 2.77
N ASN A 169 -14.28 -2.20 2.40
CA ASN A 169 -15.44 -1.32 2.59
C ASN A 169 -15.50 -0.26 1.49
N GLN A 170 -16.71 0.18 1.21
CA GLN A 170 -16.92 1.36 0.39
C GLN A 170 -16.69 2.61 1.25
N GLU A 171 -15.98 3.58 0.68
CA GLU A 171 -15.61 4.83 1.32
C GLU A 171 -16.64 5.95 1.10
N VAL A 172 -16.38 7.15 1.66
CA VAL A 172 -17.37 8.22 1.74
C VAL A 172 -17.66 8.89 0.41
N ALA A 173 -16.76 8.80 -0.57
CA ALA A 173 -16.97 9.32 -1.92
C ALA A 173 -17.53 8.24 -2.87
N CYS A 174 -18.29 8.68 -3.86
CA CYS A 174 -18.83 7.80 -4.89
C CYS A 174 -17.70 7.15 -5.70
N GLY A 175 -17.72 5.82 -5.83
CA GLY A 175 -16.68 5.07 -6.52
C GLY A 175 -15.39 4.86 -5.73
N GLN A 176 -15.33 5.34 -4.48
CA GLN A 176 -14.20 5.13 -3.58
C GLN A 176 -14.40 3.85 -2.76
N TRP A 177 -13.32 3.08 -2.67
CA TRP A 177 -13.26 1.83 -1.91
C TRP A 177 -11.96 1.74 -1.12
N GLU A 178 -11.95 0.86 -0.15
CA GLU A 178 -10.80 0.52 0.67
C GLU A 178 -10.65 -0.99 0.77
N PHE A 179 -9.43 -1.48 0.70
CA PHE A 179 -9.10 -2.81 1.20
C PHE A 179 -8.08 -2.73 2.32
N GLN A 180 -8.10 -3.72 3.19
CA GLN A 180 -7.24 -3.80 4.37
C GLN A 180 -6.45 -5.10 4.34
N LEU A 181 -5.18 -5.02 4.68
CA LEU A 181 -4.31 -6.17 4.87
C LEU A 181 -3.42 -5.97 6.10
N PHE A 182 -2.92 -7.09 6.63
CA PHE A 182 -2.04 -7.11 7.78
C PHE A 182 -0.91 -8.11 7.57
N ALA A 183 0.31 -7.75 7.98
CA ALA A 183 1.42 -8.70 7.99
C ALA A 183 2.36 -8.49 9.19
N LYS A 184 2.97 -9.58 9.61
CA LYS A 184 4.07 -9.58 10.58
C LYS A 184 5.37 -9.44 9.80
N GLY A 185 6.13 -8.37 10.12
CA GLY A 185 7.31 -7.95 9.39
C GLY A 185 7.02 -6.81 8.41
N ALA A 186 7.74 -5.70 8.54
CA ALA A 186 7.56 -4.51 7.72
C ALA A 186 7.82 -4.77 6.22
N LYS A 187 8.81 -5.61 5.89
CA LYS A 187 9.10 -6.00 4.51
C LYS A 187 7.96 -6.83 3.91
N ARG A 188 7.44 -7.80 4.68
CA ARG A 188 6.34 -8.66 4.25
C ARG A 188 5.06 -7.87 3.99
N ALA A 189 4.73 -6.91 4.84
CA ALA A 189 3.56 -6.06 4.65
C ALA A 189 3.62 -5.26 3.34
N GLY A 190 4.79 -4.71 3.01
CA GLY A 190 5.01 -4.05 1.72
C GLY A 190 4.91 -5.00 0.53
N ASP A 191 5.47 -6.22 0.65
CA ASP A 191 5.41 -7.26 -0.38
C ASP A 191 3.94 -7.62 -0.69
N GLU A 192 3.14 -7.87 0.34
CA GLU A 192 1.72 -8.23 0.19
C GLU A 192 0.87 -7.08 -0.36
N LEU A 193 1.13 -5.83 0.08
CA LEU A 193 0.40 -4.68 -0.45
C LEU A 193 0.67 -4.46 -1.94
N TRP A 194 1.93 -4.59 -2.39
CA TRP A 194 2.24 -4.46 -3.80
C TRP A 194 1.63 -5.58 -4.64
N ILE A 195 1.57 -6.81 -4.13
CA ILE A 195 0.87 -7.91 -4.82
C ILE A 195 -0.64 -7.66 -4.86
N ALA A 196 -1.24 -7.17 -3.77
CA ALA A 196 -2.67 -6.82 -3.77
C ALA A 196 -2.99 -5.70 -4.78
N ARG A 197 -2.16 -4.65 -4.85
CA ARG A 197 -2.28 -3.61 -5.90
C ARG A 197 -2.11 -4.19 -7.31
N TYR A 198 -1.13 -5.07 -7.51
CA TYR A 198 -0.92 -5.73 -8.79
C TYR A 198 -2.15 -6.53 -9.23
N LEU A 199 -2.74 -7.30 -8.32
CA LEU A 199 -3.93 -8.08 -8.61
C LEU A 199 -5.14 -7.19 -8.93
N LEU A 200 -5.30 -6.07 -8.21
CA LEU A 200 -6.38 -5.11 -8.46
C LEU A 200 -6.22 -4.44 -9.82
N ASP A 201 -5.03 -3.93 -10.15
CA ASP A 201 -4.77 -3.29 -11.45
C ASP A 201 -4.89 -4.30 -12.59
N ARG A 202 -4.38 -5.52 -12.39
CA ARG A 202 -4.44 -6.61 -13.36
C ARG A 202 -5.87 -7.02 -13.67
N LEU A 203 -6.72 -7.09 -12.65
CA LEU A 203 -8.13 -7.43 -12.79
C LEU A 203 -8.87 -6.39 -13.64
N THR A 204 -8.50 -5.11 -13.55
CA THR A 204 -9.15 -4.05 -14.35
C THR A 204 -8.90 -4.19 -15.86
N GLU A 205 -7.94 -5.00 -16.32
CA GLU A 205 -7.72 -5.26 -17.74
C GLU A 205 -8.92 -5.98 -18.39
N ASP A 206 -9.75 -6.66 -17.59
CA ASP A 206 -10.98 -7.34 -18.04
C ASP A 206 -12.25 -6.47 -17.89
N TYR A 207 -12.10 -5.24 -17.34
CA TYR A 207 -13.17 -4.29 -17.13
C TYR A 207 -12.93 -2.98 -17.94
N ASP A 208 -13.99 -2.23 -18.19
CA ASP A 208 -13.89 -0.85 -18.72
C ASP A 208 -13.55 0.15 -17.59
N TYR A 209 -12.72 -0.25 -16.61
CA TYR A 209 -12.32 0.53 -15.44
C TYR A 209 -10.81 0.64 -15.31
N TYR A 210 -10.34 1.60 -14.51
CA TYR A 210 -8.97 1.65 -13.99
C TYR A 210 -8.97 2.12 -12.53
N ILE A 211 -7.90 1.85 -11.81
CA ILE A 211 -7.74 2.27 -10.42
C ILE A 211 -6.97 3.57 -10.33
N GLU A 212 -7.49 4.51 -9.56
CA GLU A 212 -6.84 5.79 -9.30
C GLU A 212 -6.38 5.84 -7.84
N TYR A 213 -5.07 5.99 -7.67
CA TYR A 213 -4.41 6.12 -6.36
C TYR A 213 -4.01 7.56 -6.04
N HIS A 214 -4.38 8.54 -6.86
CA HIS A 214 -4.10 9.95 -6.55
C HIS A 214 -4.74 10.34 -5.20
N PRO A 215 -4.04 11.11 -4.31
CA PRO A 215 -4.58 11.45 -3.00
C PRO A 215 -5.82 12.34 -3.04
N LYS A 216 -6.06 13.04 -4.15
CA LYS A 216 -7.24 13.91 -4.35
C LYS A 216 -7.71 13.83 -5.81
N PRO A 217 -8.34 12.73 -6.24
CA PRO A 217 -8.75 12.56 -7.64
C PRO A 217 -9.95 13.43 -8.02
N ILE A 218 -10.73 13.90 -7.04
CA ILE A 218 -11.88 14.79 -7.26
C ILE A 218 -11.64 16.10 -6.51
N GLU A 219 -11.60 17.20 -7.25
CA GLU A 219 -11.50 18.54 -6.67
C GLU A 219 -12.77 18.94 -5.90
N GLY A 220 -12.62 19.85 -4.95
CA GLY A 220 -13.73 20.41 -4.18
C GLY A 220 -13.96 19.74 -2.84
N ASP A 221 -15.20 19.76 -2.37
CA ASP A 221 -15.62 19.29 -1.03
C ASP A 221 -15.82 17.77 -0.99
N TRP A 222 -14.75 17.02 -1.34
CA TRP A 222 -14.69 15.57 -1.30
C TRP A 222 -13.53 15.10 -0.44
N ASN A 223 -13.68 13.93 0.21
CA ASN A 223 -12.56 13.27 0.85
C ASN A 223 -11.45 12.96 -0.17
N GLY A 224 -10.22 13.01 0.29
CA GLY A 224 -9.09 12.46 -0.43
C GLY A 224 -9.01 10.94 -0.27
N SER A 225 -7.95 10.37 -0.81
CA SER A 225 -7.65 8.94 -0.76
C SER A 225 -6.33 8.72 -0.04
N GLY A 226 -6.35 7.93 1.04
CA GLY A 226 -5.22 7.65 1.91
C GLY A 226 -4.77 6.20 1.86
N MET A 227 -3.65 5.94 2.51
CA MET A 227 -3.20 4.61 2.86
C MET A 227 -2.74 4.63 4.32
N HIS A 228 -3.70 4.55 5.25
CA HIS A 228 -3.36 4.58 6.66
C HIS A 228 -2.44 3.42 7.02
N ALA A 229 -1.41 3.73 7.80
CA ALA A 229 -0.43 2.74 8.24
C ALA A 229 -0.60 2.44 9.71
N ASN A 230 -1.22 1.31 10.02
CA ASN A 230 -1.27 0.76 11.37
C ASN A 230 0.05 0.05 11.65
N PHE A 231 0.69 0.34 12.78
CA PHE A 231 1.97 -0.26 13.10
C PHE A 231 2.12 -0.55 14.59
N SER A 232 2.85 -1.61 14.90
CA SER A 232 3.28 -1.95 16.25
C SER A 232 4.64 -2.65 16.23
N ASN A 233 5.31 -2.63 17.36
CA ASN A 233 6.46 -3.49 17.67
C ASN A 233 6.22 -4.16 19.03
N SER A 234 7.12 -5.00 19.50
CA SER A 234 7.00 -5.70 20.79
C SER A 234 6.78 -4.70 21.94
N THR A 235 7.44 -3.56 21.93
CA THR A 235 7.23 -2.51 22.93
C THR A 235 5.79 -2.04 22.99
N LEU A 236 5.19 -1.65 21.85
CA LEU A 236 3.79 -1.20 21.79
C LEU A 236 2.79 -2.31 22.16
N ARG A 237 3.10 -3.55 21.80
CA ARG A 237 2.23 -4.70 22.12
C ARG A 237 2.26 -5.13 23.59
N GLU A 238 3.33 -4.81 24.32
CA GLU A 238 3.57 -5.39 25.64
C GLU A 238 3.73 -4.37 26.78
N CYS A 239 4.08 -3.11 26.52
CA CYS A 239 4.50 -2.13 27.52
C CYS A 239 3.43 -1.80 28.57
N GLY A 240 2.16 -1.75 28.21
CA GLY A 240 1.08 -1.38 29.12
C GLY A 240 1.23 0.04 29.69
N SER A 241 1.77 0.99 28.93
CA SER A 241 2.14 2.31 29.41
C SER A 241 1.72 3.42 28.44
N GLN A 242 0.83 4.30 28.90
CA GLN A 242 0.44 5.51 28.16
C GLN A 242 1.66 6.37 27.81
N GLU A 243 2.56 6.58 28.77
CA GLU A 243 3.77 7.38 28.58
C GLU A 243 4.64 6.86 27.44
N THR A 244 4.72 5.54 27.27
CA THR A 244 5.47 4.92 26.17
C THR A 244 4.85 5.24 24.82
N PHE A 245 3.52 5.14 24.69
CA PHE A 245 2.81 5.52 23.47
C PHE A 245 3.00 7.00 23.13
N GLU A 246 2.88 7.88 24.11
CA GLU A 246 3.07 9.33 23.94
C GLU A 246 4.52 9.65 23.53
N LYS A 247 5.53 9.03 24.13
CA LYS A 247 6.93 9.20 23.74
C LYS A 247 7.19 8.75 22.29
N ILE A 248 6.58 7.65 21.87
CA ILE A 248 6.67 7.20 20.47
C ILE A 248 6.01 8.22 19.56
N CYS A 249 4.79 8.69 19.84
CA CYS A 249 4.13 9.72 19.05
C CYS A 249 4.96 11.00 18.97
N GLU A 250 5.53 11.47 20.09
CA GLU A 250 6.38 12.66 20.11
C GLU A 250 7.67 12.52 19.31
N ALA A 251 8.17 11.30 19.09
CA ALA A 251 9.33 11.07 18.22
C ALA A 251 9.03 11.39 16.73
N PHE A 252 7.77 11.41 16.32
CA PHE A 252 7.38 11.78 14.96
C PHE A 252 7.38 13.30 14.72
N ARG A 253 7.14 14.10 15.75
CA ARG A 253 6.99 15.57 15.65
C ARG A 253 8.20 16.25 15.00
N PRO A 254 9.46 16.06 15.46
CA PRO A 254 10.61 16.75 14.89
C PRO A 254 10.95 16.32 13.47
N VAL A 255 10.42 15.19 13.01
CA VAL A 255 10.72 14.58 11.71
C VAL A 255 9.49 14.50 10.80
N THR A 256 8.47 15.32 11.09
CA THR A 256 7.21 15.34 10.32
C THR A 256 7.46 15.56 8.82
N LYS A 257 8.33 16.50 8.45
CA LYS A 257 8.66 16.78 7.05
C LYS A 257 9.25 15.56 6.33
N GLU A 258 10.15 14.86 6.99
CA GLU A 258 10.77 13.65 6.44
C GLU A 258 9.77 12.50 6.24
N HIS A 259 8.69 12.46 7.03
CA HIS A 259 7.57 11.55 6.80
C HIS A 259 6.79 11.97 5.56
N ILE A 260 6.40 13.24 5.46
CA ILE A 260 5.64 13.76 4.32
C ILE A 260 6.38 13.54 2.99
N GLU A 261 7.70 13.72 2.95
CA GLU A 261 8.53 13.49 1.76
C GLU A 261 8.42 12.07 1.17
N VAL A 262 8.02 11.08 1.98
CA VAL A 262 7.90 9.68 1.55
C VAL A 262 6.46 9.14 1.62
N TYR A 263 5.49 10.00 1.99
CA TYR A 263 4.11 9.61 2.21
C TYR A 263 3.20 9.76 0.98
N GLY A 264 3.78 9.90 -0.19
CA GLY A 264 3.08 10.02 -1.47
C GLY A 264 3.13 11.43 -2.04
N GLU A 265 2.98 11.51 -3.36
CA GLU A 265 2.97 12.77 -4.11
C GLU A 265 1.60 13.46 -3.97
N ASP A 266 1.59 14.80 -4.11
CA ASP A 266 0.38 15.64 -4.06
C ASP A 266 -0.47 15.48 -2.78
N ASN A 267 0.14 15.01 -1.70
CA ASN A 267 -0.54 14.74 -0.42
C ASN A 267 -0.97 16.02 0.31
N ASP A 268 -0.46 17.18 -0.09
CA ASP A 268 -0.93 18.51 0.33
C ASP A 268 -2.37 18.79 -0.12
N GLN A 269 -2.82 18.21 -1.24
CA GLN A 269 -4.19 18.30 -1.71
C GLN A 269 -5.18 17.52 -0.84
N ARG A 270 -4.70 16.49 -0.10
CA ARG A 270 -5.48 15.69 0.83
C ARG A 270 -5.36 16.17 2.28
N LEU A 271 -4.14 16.45 2.76
CA LEU A 271 -3.87 16.85 4.15
C LEU A 271 -4.13 18.35 4.36
N THR A 272 -5.39 18.75 4.38
CA THR A 272 -5.83 20.14 4.42
C THR A 272 -6.28 20.63 5.80
N GLY A 273 -6.42 19.73 6.77
CA GLY A 273 -7.08 20.01 8.06
C GLY A 273 -8.60 19.89 8.00
N LEU A 274 -9.14 19.47 6.85
CA LEU A 274 -10.55 19.15 6.63
C LEU A 274 -10.70 17.67 6.30
N HIS A 275 -11.95 17.17 6.21
CA HIS A 275 -12.22 15.79 5.78
C HIS A 275 -11.45 14.74 6.61
N GLU A 276 -11.48 14.88 7.93
CA GLU A 276 -10.83 13.95 8.87
C GLU A 276 -9.31 13.83 8.67
N THR A 277 -8.64 14.89 8.23
CA THR A 277 -7.18 14.95 8.12
C THR A 277 -6.60 16.07 8.97
N ALA A 278 -5.37 15.86 9.48
CA ALA A 278 -4.54 16.97 9.95
C ALA A 278 -4.04 17.79 8.75
N SER A 279 -3.72 19.07 8.96
CA SER A 279 -2.98 19.84 7.94
C SER A 279 -1.60 19.25 7.72
N ILE A 280 -1.10 19.29 6.48
CA ILE A 280 0.21 18.74 6.10
C ILE A 280 1.38 19.37 6.90
N ASN A 281 1.18 20.62 7.38
CA ASN A 281 2.18 21.36 8.14
C ASN A 281 2.09 21.13 9.65
N ASP A 282 1.03 20.47 10.12
CA ASP A 282 0.76 20.26 11.53
C ASP A 282 1.02 18.80 11.92
N PHE A 283 1.37 18.60 13.18
CA PHE A 283 1.49 17.28 13.76
C PHE A 283 0.71 17.21 15.07
N SER A 284 -0.18 16.25 15.15
CA SER A 284 -0.97 15.96 16.34
C SER A 284 -1.12 14.44 16.53
N TYR A 285 -1.47 14.05 17.74
CA TYR A 285 -1.91 12.68 18.02
C TYR A 285 -3.01 12.69 19.07
N GLY A 286 -3.85 11.68 19.09
CA GLY A 286 -4.93 11.60 20.06
C GLY A 286 -5.62 10.24 20.07
N VAL A 287 -6.28 9.94 21.21
CA VAL A 287 -7.10 8.73 21.37
C VAL A 287 -8.40 8.90 20.59
N SER A 288 -8.71 7.97 19.69
CA SER A 288 -9.90 7.97 18.83
C SER A 288 -10.06 9.23 17.96
N ASP A 289 -8.99 10.02 17.79
CA ASP A 289 -9.02 11.26 17.03
C ASP A 289 -8.70 11.02 15.56
N ARG A 290 -9.73 11.05 14.71
CA ARG A 290 -9.59 10.88 13.25
C ARG A 290 -9.03 12.12 12.55
N GLY A 291 -9.04 13.28 13.20
CA GLY A 291 -8.41 14.50 12.70
C GLY A 291 -6.93 14.62 13.04
N ALA A 292 -6.36 13.69 13.81
CA ALA A 292 -4.96 13.70 14.18
C ALA A 292 -4.06 13.07 13.10
N SER A 293 -2.78 13.44 13.11
CA SER A 293 -1.74 12.81 12.30
C SER A 293 -1.53 11.35 12.69
N ILE A 294 -1.46 11.09 14.00
CA ILE A 294 -1.39 9.73 14.56
C ILE A 294 -2.57 9.51 15.48
N ARG A 295 -3.36 8.48 15.18
CA ARG A 295 -4.46 8.04 16.02
C ARG A 295 -3.99 6.91 16.92
N ILE A 296 -4.37 6.99 18.20
CA ILE A 296 -4.26 5.90 19.15
C ILE A 296 -5.63 5.21 19.18
N PRO A 297 -5.76 3.97 18.69
CA PRO A 297 -7.06 3.28 18.69
C PRO A 297 -7.61 3.11 20.11
N ILE A 298 -8.93 3.24 20.29
CA ILE A 298 -9.54 3.07 21.60
C ILE A 298 -9.29 1.69 22.19
N ILE A 299 -9.28 0.66 21.34
CA ILE A 299 -9.00 -0.71 21.78
C ILE A 299 -7.61 -0.86 22.39
N THR A 300 -6.61 -0.12 21.92
CA THR A 300 -5.27 -0.07 22.50
C THR A 300 -5.33 0.43 23.96
N VAL A 301 -6.13 1.48 24.22
CA VAL A 301 -6.32 2.04 25.56
C VAL A 301 -7.09 1.06 26.45
N GLU A 302 -8.18 0.49 25.95
CA GLU A 302 -9.03 -0.48 26.67
C GLU A 302 -8.26 -1.78 27.02
N GLN A 303 -7.30 -2.17 26.20
CA GLN A 303 -6.38 -3.27 26.46
C GLN A 303 -5.21 -2.89 27.40
N GLY A 304 -5.33 -1.76 28.08
CA GLY A 304 -4.34 -1.30 29.05
C GLY A 304 -3.05 -0.78 28.39
N TRP A 305 -3.16 -0.05 27.31
CA TRP A 305 -2.04 0.51 26.53
C TRP A 305 -1.15 -0.58 25.94
N LYS A 306 -1.79 -1.54 25.29
CA LYS A 306 -1.16 -2.61 24.52
C LYS A 306 -1.85 -2.70 23.17
N GLY A 307 -1.10 -2.57 22.08
CA GLY A 307 -1.71 -2.61 20.75
C GLY A 307 -0.83 -1.91 19.69
N TRP A 308 -1.43 -0.97 18.98
CA TRP A 308 -0.81 -0.32 17.83
C TRP A 308 -1.12 1.17 17.76
N LEU A 309 -0.43 1.86 16.85
CA LEU A 309 -0.68 3.24 16.42
C LEU A 309 -1.08 3.23 14.95
N GLU A 310 -1.88 4.21 14.56
CA GLU A 310 -2.30 4.44 13.17
C GLU A 310 -1.74 5.78 12.68
N ASP A 311 -0.81 5.75 11.72
CA ASP A 311 -0.40 6.96 11.00
C ASP A 311 -1.37 7.20 9.84
N ARG A 312 -2.14 8.29 9.93
CA ARG A 312 -3.21 8.64 8.99
C ARG A 312 -2.74 9.54 7.84
N ARG A 313 -1.47 9.93 7.86
CA ARG A 313 -0.91 10.88 6.89
C ARG A 313 -0.55 10.30 5.53
N PRO A 314 -0.17 9.01 5.36
CA PRO A 314 0.21 8.52 4.04
C PRO A 314 -0.93 8.61 3.03
N ALA A 315 -0.60 9.04 1.80
CA ALA A 315 -1.51 9.07 0.66
C ALA A 315 -1.66 7.69 0.03
N SER A 316 -2.75 7.48 -0.69
CA SER A 316 -3.02 6.20 -1.37
C SER A 316 -1.96 5.80 -2.40
N ASN A 317 -1.32 6.77 -3.07
CA ASN A 317 -0.20 6.54 -4.00
C ASN A 317 1.15 6.31 -3.31
N GLY A 318 1.20 6.34 -1.97
CA GLY A 318 2.43 6.12 -1.21
C GLY A 318 3.03 4.73 -1.45
N ASP A 319 4.35 4.65 -1.39
CA ASP A 319 5.08 3.38 -1.45
C ASP A 319 5.16 2.76 -0.04
N PRO A 320 4.53 1.60 0.20
CA PRO A 320 4.51 0.97 1.53
C PRO A 320 5.90 0.67 2.07
N TYR A 321 6.89 0.39 1.22
CA TYR A 321 8.27 0.19 1.67
C TYR A 321 8.89 1.48 2.22
N LYS A 322 8.71 2.61 1.53
CA LYS A 322 9.21 3.92 1.99
C LYS A 322 8.53 4.35 3.29
N ILE A 323 7.21 4.15 3.36
CA ILE A 323 6.39 4.46 4.54
C ILE A 323 6.85 3.62 5.73
N ALA A 324 6.92 2.30 5.56
CA ALA A 324 7.35 1.39 6.63
C ALA A 324 8.77 1.67 7.08
N ALA A 325 9.72 1.87 6.15
CA ALA A 325 11.11 2.20 6.49
C ALA A 325 11.22 3.49 7.34
N ARG A 326 10.41 4.51 7.00
CA ARG A 326 10.40 5.77 7.74
C ARG A 326 9.79 5.62 9.13
N ILE A 327 8.67 4.91 9.25
CA ILE A 327 8.01 4.64 10.53
C ILE A 327 8.94 3.85 11.45
N VAL A 328 9.50 2.73 10.97
CA VAL A 328 10.46 1.89 11.71
C VAL A 328 11.63 2.73 12.24
N LYS A 329 12.24 3.54 11.37
CA LYS A 329 13.35 4.43 11.76
C LYS A 329 12.95 5.39 12.88
N THR A 330 11.76 5.98 12.81
CA THR A 330 11.28 6.94 13.80
C THR A 330 10.99 6.25 15.14
N VAL A 331 10.26 5.12 15.11
CA VAL A 331 9.97 4.36 16.33
C VAL A 331 11.22 3.86 17.03
N LYS A 332 12.21 3.33 16.28
CA LYS A 332 13.51 2.92 16.84
C LYS A 332 14.32 4.08 17.43
N SER A 333 14.09 5.31 16.99
CA SER A 333 14.76 6.50 17.53
C SER A 333 14.10 7.06 18.80
N ALA A 334 12.90 6.60 19.16
CA ALA A 334 12.19 7.07 20.33
C ALA A 334 12.98 6.74 21.62
N LYS A 335 13.12 7.73 22.49
CA LYS A 335 13.77 7.57 23.80
C LYS A 335 12.75 7.08 24.82
N ILE A 336 12.53 5.80 24.85
CA ILE A 336 11.55 5.12 25.72
C ILE A 336 12.18 4.82 27.07
#